data_e47606095ff3291fc4f33c551dbb5dff
#
_entry.id   e47606095ff3291fc4f33c551dbb5dff
#
_cell.length_a   1.000
_cell.length_b   1.000
_cell.length_c   1.000
_cell.angle_alpha   90.00
_cell.angle_beta   90.00
_cell.angle_gamma   90.00
#
_symmetry.space_group_name_H-M   'P 1'
#
loop_
_entity.id
_entity.type
_entity.pdbx_description
1 polymer ?
#
loop_
_entity_poly.entity_id
_entity_poly.type
_entity_poly.pdbx_seq_one_letter_code
_entity_poly.pdbx_strand_id
1 'polypeptide(L)'
;WLWLEFRRVLFRSKIDARAVIIAWKSGLGAESVKVCTYTTNKLKAFRALNEGERIASSAPKTHAFAMNVGLLSPNHITIDKWHIRACLVKPSEGITETVETVTAKQYRRIEAITAQIAKESGLKGYELQAIVWVSIKERWGR
;
A
#
# COMPACT_ATOMS: atom_id res chain seq x y z
N TRP A 1 16.35 -5.81 -10.23
CA TRP A 1 16.19 -6.04 -8.78
C TRP A 1 14.93 -5.37 -8.25
N LEU A 2 14.75 -4.09 -8.53
CA LEU A 2 13.55 -3.30 -8.22
C LEU A 2 12.26 -3.99 -8.67
N TRP A 3 12.28 -4.49 -9.88
CA TRP A 3 11.15 -5.17 -10.52
C TRP A 3 10.84 -6.54 -9.91
N LEU A 4 11.85 -7.27 -9.41
CA LEU A 4 11.70 -8.55 -8.74
C LEU A 4 11.06 -8.43 -7.35
N GLU A 5 11.45 -7.43 -6.55
CA GLU A 5 10.83 -7.17 -5.23
C GLU A 5 9.38 -6.67 -5.39
N PHE A 6 9.12 -5.80 -6.35
CA PHE A 6 7.76 -5.34 -6.65
C PHE A 6 6.86 -6.50 -7.13
N ARG A 7 7.37 -7.38 -8.01
CA ARG A 7 6.68 -8.62 -8.40
C ARG A 7 6.40 -9.52 -7.21
N ARG A 8 7.32 -9.66 -6.26
CA ARG A 8 7.16 -10.54 -5.11
C ARG A 8 6.02 -10.09 -4.19
N VAL A 9 5.90 -8.80 -3.93
CA VAL A 9 4.79 -8.24 -3.15
C VAL A 9 3.47 -8.35 -3.91
N LEU A 10 3.42 -7.98 -5.18
CA LEU A 10 2.24 -8.12 -6.03
C LEU A 10 1.83 -9.58 -6.24
N PHE A 11 2.79 -10.48 -6.39
CA PHE A 11 2.53 -11.91 -6.57
C PHE A 11 1.88 -12.52 -5.33
N ARG A 12 2.39 -12.17 -4.14
CA ARG A 12 1.82 -12.62 -2.87
C ARG A 12 0.41 -12.07 -2.65
N SER A 13 0.20 -10.80 -2.91
CA SER A 13 -1.12 -10.18 -2.85
C SER A 13 -2.12 -10.78 -3.85
N LYS A 14 -1.67 -11.17 -5.04
CA LYS A 14 -2.48 -11.89 -6.02
C LYS A 14 -2.89 -13.27 -5.54
N ILE A 15 -1.96 -14.05 -4.95
CA ILE A 15 -2.25 -15.37 -4.41
C ILE A 15 -3.27 -15.25 -3.28
N ASP A 16 -3.07 -14.33 -2.36
CA ASP A 16 -3.97 -14.09 -1.24
C ASP A 16 -5.36 -13.65 -1.72
N ALA A 17 -5.44 -12.75 -2.70
CA ALA A 17 -6.70 -12.34 -3.29
C ALA A 17 -7.43 -13.49 -4.00
N ARG A 18 -6.71 -14.33 -4.75
CA ARG A 18 -7.29 -15.52 -5.38
C ARG A 18 -7.82 -16.51 -4.36
N ALA A 19 -7.08 -16.77 -3.27
CA ALA A 19 -7.50 -17.65 -2.20
C ALA A 19 -8.81 -17.16 -1.56
N VAL A 20 -8.92 -15.87 -1.28
CA VAL A 20 -10.13 -15.23 -0.74
C VAL A 20 -11.31 -15.39 -1.71
N ILE A 21 -11.11 -15.10 -3.00
CA ILE A 21 -12.18 -15.20 -4.02
C ILE A 21 -12.65 -16.64 -4.19
N ILE A 22 -11.71 -17.61 -4.22
CA ILE A 22 -12.06 -19.03 -4.35
C ILE A 22 -12.88 -19.48 -3.14
N ALA A 23 -12.45 -19.18 -1.92
CA ALA A 23 -13.18 -19.54 -0.72
C ALA A 23 -14.59 -18.90 -0.71
N TRP A 24 -14.69 -17.63 -1.04
CA TRP A 24 -15.96 -16.93 -1.13
C TRP A 24 -16.92 -17.58 -2.14
N LYS A 25 -16.43 -17.85 -3.35
CA LYS A 25 -17.25 -18.53 -4.39
C LYS A 25 -17.68 -19.95 -3.98
N SER A 26 -16.90 -20.60 -3.14
CA SER A 26 -17.20 -21.93 -2.59
C SER A 26 -18.11 -21.89 -1.36
N GLY A 27 -18.62 -20.73 -0.96
CA GLY A 27 -19.45 -20.56 0.22
C GLY A 27 -18.72 -20.73 1.55
N LEU A 28 -17.38 -20.70 1.53
CA LEU A 28 -16.57 -20.81 2.74
C LEU A 28 -16.41 -19.45 3.42
N GLY A 29 -16.35 -19.45 4.74
CA GLY A 29 -16.15 -18.23 5.52
C GLY A 29 -14.68 -17.77 5.55
N ALA A 30 -14.46 -16.55 6.04
CA ALA A 30 -13.14 -15.93 6.13
C ALA A 30 -12.15 -16.75 6.98
N GLU A 31 -12.62 -17.51 7.95
CA GLU A 31 -11.83 -18.37 8.85
C GLU A 31 -11.13 -19.51 8.09
N SER A 32 -11.73 -20.00 7.01
CA SER A 32 -11.20 -21.10 6.21
C SER A 32 -9.98 -20.73 5.35
N VAL A 33 -9.70 -19.44 5.19
CA VAL A 33 -8.66 -18.95 4.29
C VAL A 33 -7.39 -18.58 5.05
N LYS A 34 -6.27 -19.20 4.67
CA LYS A 34 -4.93 -18.83 5.14
C LYS A 34 -4.31 -17.84 4.15
N VAL A 35 -4.12 -16.62 4.58
CA VAL A 35 -3.48 -15.54 3.81
C VAL A 35 -2.46 -14.78 4.65
N CYS A 36 -1.48 -14.16 3.99
CA CYS A 36 -0.43 -13.39 4.65
C CYS A 36 -0.90 -11.97 5.04
N THR A 37 -2.07 -11.86 5.68
CA THR A 37 -2.59 -10.59 6.16
C THR A 37 -3.25 -10.73 7.52
N TYR A 38 -3.53 -9.61 8.18
CA TYR A 38 -4.26 -9.60 9.45
C TYR A 38 -5.69 -10.10 9.27
N THR A 39 -6.21 -10.80 10.27
CA THR A 39 -7.60 -11.33 10.27
C THR A 39 -8.63 -10.24 10.00
N THR A 40 -8.42 -9.03 10.53
CA THR A 40 -9.28 -7.87 10.27
C THR A 40 -9.36 -7.47 8.79
N ASN A 41 -8.26 -7.57 8.05
CA ASN A 41 -8.25 -7.27 6.62
C ASN A 41 -8.96 -8.36 5.82
N LYS A 42 -8.81 -9.61 6.24
CA LYS A 42 -9.50 -10.75 5.64
C LYS A 42 -11.02 -10.63 5.80
N LEU A 43 -11.49 -10.30 7.00
CA LEU A 43 -12.92 -10.05 7.29
C LEU A 43 -13.47 -8.88 6.46
N LYS A 44 -12.71 -7.79 6.30
CA LYS A 44 -13.10 -6.67 5.43
C LYS A 44 -13.22 -7.08 3.97
N ALA A 45 -12.31 -7.93 3.48
CA ALA A 45 -12.39 -8.44 2.11
C ALA A 45 -13.67 -9.28 1.90
N PHE A 46 -14.03 -10.14 2.84
CA PHE A 46 -15.27 -10.92 2.76
C PHE A 46 -16.51 -10.03 2.84
N ARG A 47 -16.54 -9.01 3.69
CA ARG A 47 -17.64 -8.03 3.72
C ARG A 47 -17.76 -7.27 2.40
N ALA A 48 -16.65 -6.85 1.83
CA ALA A 48 -16.67 -6.21 0.53
C ALA A 48 -17.26 -7.10 -0.57
N LEU A 49 -16.99 -8.41 -0.54
CA LEU A 49 -17.52 -9.37 -1.51
C LEU A 49 -19.00 -9.69 -1.26
N ASN A 50 -19.43 -9.80 0.00
CA ASN A 50 -20.82 -10.17 0.34
C ASN A 50 -21.78 -8.97 0.28
N GLU A 51 -21.34 -7.83 0.74
CA GLU A 51 -22.19 -6.66 1.02
C GLU A 51 -21.89 -5.49 0.10
N GLY A 52 -20.88 -5.62 -0.79
CA GLY A 52 -20.42 -4.52 -1.63
C GLY A 52 -19.77 -3.38 -0.82
N GLU A 53 -19.34 -3.65 0.42
CA GLU A 53 -18.72 -2.65 1.28
C GLU A 53 -17.46 -2.08 0.61
N ARG A 54 -17.45 -0.77 0.41
CA ARG A 54 -16.30 -0.08 -0.16
C ARG A 54 -15.26 0.21 0.93
N ILE A 55 -13.99 0.10 0.57
CA ILE A 55 -12.91 0.52 1.46
C ILE A 55 -13.06 2.01 1.76
N ALA A 56 -13.29 2.34 3.02
CA ALA A 56 -13.55 3.70 3.45
C ALA A 56 -12.35 4.63 3.15
N SER A 57 -12.65 5.84 2.67
CA SER A 57 -11.64 6.90 2.47
C SER A 57 -11.03 7.38 3.80
N SER A 58 -11.65 7.05 4.93
CA SER A 58 -11.09 7.27 6.27
C SER A 58 -9.86 6.40 6.58
N ALA A 59 -9.62 5.34 5.77
CA ALA A 59 -8.41 4.52 5.83
C ALA A 59 -7.53 4.81 4.59
N PRO A 60 -6.86 5.97 4.50
CA PRO A 60 -6.31 6.50 3.25
C PRO A 60 -5.26 5.57 2.63
N LYS A 61 -4.41 4.93 3.41
CA LYS A 61 -3.43 3.97 2.92
C LYS A 61 -4.07 2.76 2.25
N THR A 62 -5.05 2.15 2.90
CA THR A 62 -5.74 0.95 2.37
C THR A 62 -6.58 1.31 1.15
N HIS A 63 -7.22 2.48 1.18
CA HIS A 63 -7.98 3.00 0.05
C HIS A 63 -7.07 3.26 -1.16
N ALA A 64 -5.96 3.99 -0.98
CA ALA A 64 -5.00 4.26 -2.05
C ALA A 64 -4.42 2.96 -2.63
N PHE A 65 -4.07 1.99 -1.77
CA PHE A 65 -3.59 0.68 -2.20
C PHE A 65 -4.62 -0.06 -3.06
N ALA A 66 -5.88 -0.07 -2.65
CA ALA A 66 -6.95 -0.72 -3.41
C ALA A 66 -7.17 -0.05 -4.78
N MET A 67 -7.12 1.29 -4.83
CA MET A 67 -7.24 2.04 -6.08
C MET A 67 -6.08 1.75 -7.03
N ASN A 68 -4.86 1.64 -6.51
CA ASN A 68 -3.68 1.30 -7.31
C ASN A 68 -3.72 -0.13 -7.84
N VAL A 69 -4.05 -1.12 -6.97
CA VAL A 69 -4.13 -2.53 -7.36
C VAL A 69 -5.27 -2.80 -8.34
N GLY A 70 -6.38 -2.14 -8.14
CA GLY A 70 -7.55 -2.22 -9.03
C GLY A 70 -7.39 -1.45 -10.34
N LEU A 71 -6.27 -0.74 -10.55
CA LEU A 71 -6.04 0.16 -11.69
C LEU A 71 -7.17 1.19 -11.86
N LEU A 72 -7.85 1.52 -10.76
CA LEU A 72 -9.01 2.41 -10.77
C LEU A 72 -8.61 3.89 -10.81
N SER A 73 -7.40 4.22 -10.36
CA SER A 73 -6.88 5.58 -10.43
C SER A 73 -5.35 5.60 -10.35
N PRO A 74 -4.66 6.24 -11.29
CA PRO A 74 -3.21 6.43 -11.25
C PRO A 74 -2.78 7.52 -10.25
N ASN A 75 -3.73 8.27 -9.71
CA ASN A 75 -3.47 9.45 -8.88
C ASN A 75 -3.39 9.14 -7.38
N HIS A 76 -3.74 7.92 -6.97
CA HIS A 76 -3.63 7.51 -5.58
C HIS A 76 -2.22 7.01 -5.29
N ILE A 77 -1.69 7.42 -4.13
CA ILE A 77 -0.34 7.06 -3.70
C ILE A 77 -0.43 6.36 -2.35
N THR A 78 0.06 5.13 -2.30
CA THR A 78 0.08 4.36 -1.06
C THR A 78 1.26 4.80 -0.20
N ILE A 79 1.02 5.69 0.76
CA ILE A 79 2.03 6.16 1.70
C ILE A 79 2.21 5.10 2.80
N ASP A 80 3.30 4.37 2.74
CA ASP A 80 3.70 3.38 3.75
C ASP A 80 4.78 3.94 4.69
N LYS A 81 5.19 3.13 5.66
CA LYS A 81 6.22 3.54 6.63
C LYS A 81 7.55 3.94 5.98
N TRP A 82 7.91 3.33 4.88
CA TRP A 82 9.16 3.65 4.19
C TRP A 82 9.07 4.99 3.48
N HIS A 83 7.93 5.27 2.88
CA HIS A 83 7.66 6.56 2.27
C HIS A 83 7.61 7.69 3.33
N ILE A 84 6.96 7.43 4.47
CA ILE A 84 6.95 8.37 5.61
C ILE A 84 8.37 8.65 6.07
N ARG A 85 9.19 7.62 6.24
CA ARG A 85 10.60 7.76 6.61
C ARG A 85 11.37 8.60 5.59
N ALA A 86 11.19 8.35 4.30
CA ALA A 86 11.82 9.14 3.25
C ALA A 86 11.51 10.64 3.35
N CYS A 87 10.27 10.98 3.71
CA CYS A 87 9.83 12.37 3.82
C CYS A 87 10.29 13.07 5.12
N LEU A 88 10.59 12.31 6.16
CA LEU A 88 10.90 12.85 7.49
C LEU A 88 12.38 12.77 7.86
N VAL A 89 13.18 12.11 7.05
CA VAL A 89 14.62 11.94 7.30
C VAL A 89 15.39 13.13 6.76
N LYS A 90 16.22 13.72 7.57
CA LYS A 90 17.27 14.62 7.12
C LYS A 90 18.43 13.80 6.54
N PRO A 91 18.90 14.12 5.32
CA PRO A 91 19.96 13.33 4.66
C PRO A 91 21.25 13.16 5.50
N SER A 92 21.53 14.12 6.39
CA SER A 92 22.73 14.15 7.25
C SER A 92 22.62 13.34 8.54
N GLU A 93 21.42 13.04 8.99
CA GLU A 93 21.18 12.47 10.34
C GLU A 93 20.83 10.98 10.33
N GLY A 94 20.58 10.40 9.15
CA GLY A 94 20.05 9.04 9.04
C GLY A 94 18.63 8.91 9.60
N ILE A 95 18.12 7.69 9.73
CA ILE A 95 16.81 7.44 10.35
C ILE A 95 17.02 7.31 11.85
N THR A 96 16.81 8.39 12.58
CA THR A 96 16.93 8.43 14.03
C THR A 96 15.64 8.06 14.77
N GLU A 97 14.49 8.18 14.11
CA GLU A 97 13.18 7.87 14.68
C GLU A 97 12.39 6.89 13.84
N THR A 98 11.71 5.96 14.51
CA THR A 98 10.80 4.99 13.89
C THR A 98 9.40 5.58 13.73
N VAL A 99 9.24 6.66 12.95
CA VAL A 99 7.91 7.15 12.62
C VAL A 99 7.26 6.17 11.63
N GLU A 100 6.26 5.46 12.12
CA GLU A 100 5.54 4.45 11.32
C GLU A 100 4.14 4.90 10.92
N THR A 101 3.62 5.91 11.59
CA THR A 101 2.25 6.40 11.39
C THR A 101 2.22 7.92 11.31
N VAL A 102 1.27 8.43 10.55
CA VAL A 102 1.00 9.86 10.40
C VAL A 102 -0.50 10.10 10.51
N THR A 103 -0.89 11.31 10.90
CA THR A 103 -2.28 11.73 10.90
C THR A 103 -2.83 11.78 9.47
N ALA A 104 -4.15 11.73 9.33
CA ALA A 104 -4.79 11.84 8.01
C ALA A 104 -4.42 13.15 7.28
N LYS A 105 -4.23 14.25 8.00
CA LYS A 105 -3.79 15.53 7.45
C LYS A 105 -2.36 15.45 6.91
N GLN A 106 -1.44 14.84 7.66
CA GLN A 106 -0.06 14.63 7.23
C GLN A 106 0.01 13.67 6.03
N TYR A 107 -0.79 12.59 6.05
CA TYR A 107 -0.89 11.66 4.93
C TYR A 107 -1.23 12.39 3.63
N ARG A 108 -2.31 13.18 3.63
CA ARG A 108 -2.73 13.95 2.44
C ARG A 108 -1.67 14.95 1.98
N ARG A 109 -0.95 15.57 2.90
CA ARG A 109 0.15 16.48 2.56
C ARG A 109 1.29 15.74 1.88
N ILE A 110 1.71 14.60 2.40
CA ILE A 110 2.75 13.75 1.80
C ILE A 110 2.29 13.27 0.41
N GLU A 111 1.06 12.80 0.31
CA GLU A 111 0.46 12.36 -0.96
C GLU A 111 0.50 13.47 -2.03
N ALA A 112 0.08 14.69 -1.67
CA ALA A 112 0.08 15.83 -2.58
C ALA A 112 1.49 16.21 -3.04
N ILE A 113 2.46 16.26 -2.13
CA ILE A 113 3.87 16.55 -2.46
C ILE A 113 4.44 15.46 -3.36
N THR A 114 4.18 14.19 -3.05
CA THR A 114 4.65 13.06 -3.87
C THR A 114 4.04 13.09 -5.27
N ALA A 115 2.75 13.42 -5.38
CA ALA A 115 2.08 13.57 -6.67
C ALA A 115 2.70 14.71 -7.51
N GLN A 116 3.02 15.82 -6.88
CA GLN A 116 3.68 16.94 -7.55
C GLN A 116 5.07 16.56 -8.07
N ILE A 117 5.91 15.94 -7.23
CA ILE A 117 7.26 15.49 -7.61
C ILE A 117 7.16 14.45 -8.75
N ALA A 118 6.22 13.53 -8.67
CA ALA A 118 5.99 12.54 -9.73
C ALA A 118 5.69 13.23 -11.07
N LYS A 119 4.76 14.20 -11.06
CA LYS A 119 4.41 14.99 -12.25
C LYS A 119 5.61 15.73 -12.84
N GLU A 120 6.40 16.39 -12.01
CA GLU A 120 7.62 17.11 -12.41
C GLU A 120 8.69 16.18 -12.97
N SER A 121 8.73 14.93 -12.50
CA SER A 121 9.66 13.88 -12.96
C SER A 121 9.13 13.06 -14.15
N GLY A 122 7.94 13.36 -14.68
CA GLY A 122 7.31 12.60 -15.76
C GLY A 122 6.85 11.19 -15.33
N LEU A 123 6.68 10.96 -14.03
CA LEU A 123 6.27 9.67 -13.46
C LEU A 123 4.80 9.71 -13.00
N LYS A 124 4.19 8.54 -12.90
CA LYS A 124 2.94 8.40 -12.16
C LYS A 124 3.22 8.32 -10.66
N GLY A 125 2.25 8.74 -9.83
CA GLY A 125 2.43 8.79 -8.39
C GLY A 125 2.83 7.45 -7.77
N TYR A 126 2.23 6.35 -8.21
CA TYR A 126 2.57 5.01 -7.73
C TYR A 126 3.96 4.53 -8.20
N GLU A 127 4.46 5.01 -9.35
CA GLU A 127 5.81 4.69 -9.83
C GLU A 127 6.86 5.38 -8.96
N LEU A 128 6.69 6.66 -8.68
CA LEU A 128 7.57 7.37 -7.75
C LEU A 128 7.52 6.74 -6.36
N GLN A 129 6.33 6.38 -5.87
CA GLN A 129 6.18 5.71 -4.57
C GLN A 129 6.95 4.38 -4.53
N ALA A 130 6.91 3.60 -5.59
CA ALA A 130 7.64 2.34 -5.68
C ALA A 130 9.17 2.56 -5.69
N ILE A 131 9.65 3.57 -6.41
CA ILE A 131 11.07 3.95 -6.46
C ILE A 131 11.54 4.37 -5.06
N VAL A 132 10.79 5.23 -4.39
CA VAL A 132 11.10 5.69 -3.02
C VAL A 132 11.15 4.51 -2.06
N TRP A 133 10.13 3.63 -2.12
CA TRP A 133 10.06 2.45 -1.25
C TRP A 133 11.29 1.55 -1.37
N VAL A 134 11.71 1.24 -2.59
CA VAL A 134 12.88 0.39 -2.82
C VAL A 134 14.16 1.07 -2.38
N SER A 135 14.37 2.33 -2.78
CA SER A 135 15.59 3.09 -2.45
C SER A 135 15.78 3.23 -0.94
N ILE A 136 14.70 3.52 -0.22
CA ILE A 136 14.76 3.67 1.24
C ILE A 136 14.95 2.32 1.93
N LYS A 137 14.26 1.28 1.48
CA LYS A 137 14.40 -0.07 2.04
C LYS A 137 15.82 -0.63 1.83
N GLU A 138 16.41 -0.43 0.67
CA GLU A 138 17.80 -0.85 0.43
C GLU A 138 18.80 -0.11 1.31
N ARG A 139 18.61 1.19 1.49
CA ARG A 139 19.52 2.04 2.23
C ARG A 139 19.44 1.84 3.75
N TRP A 140 18.23 1.63 4.29
CA TRP A 140 17.99 1.60 5.74
C TRP A 140 17.17 0.41 6.25
N GLY A 141 16.82 -0.53 5.40
CA GLY A 141 15.96 -1.67 5.73
C GLY A 141 16.69 -2.94 6.21
N ARG A 142 17.97 -2.80 6.58
CA ARG A 142 18.77 -3.91 7.13
C ARG A 142 18.55 -4.10 8.62
#